data_25f48f299425dd15a752852ade6f798c
#
_entry.id   25f48f299425dd15a752852ade6f798c
#
_cell.length_a   1.000
_cell.length_b   1.000
_cell.length_c   1.000
_cell.angle_alpha   90.00
_cell.angle_beta   90.00
_cell.angle_gamma   90.00
#
_symmetry.space_group_name_H-M   'P 1'
#
loop_
_entity.id
_entity.type
_entity.pdbx_description
1 polymer ?
#
loop_
_entity_poly.entity_id
_entity_poly.type
_entity_poly.pdbx_seq_one_letter_code
_entity_poly.pdbx_strand_id
1 'polypeptide(L)'
;MNLAFLKDQRGSASIEFVILAIPLFIPLFLYMNTFSSVSDDQERLRTLARESVRAFVTSANDGIAFEVSRSVIVEGGRLLGFENPENEIQSQIICSQSPCISPDSEIVITLSIPERFIQVSAIEYVTPWA
;
A
#
# COMPACT_ATOMS: atom_id res chain seq x y z
N MET A 1 14.84 -22.96 -40.34
CA MET A 1 14.82 -21.58 -40.78
C MET A 1 15.08 -21.48 -42.27
N ASN A 2 14.27 -20.73 -42.96
CA ASN A 2 14.36 -20.67 -44.44
C ASN A 2 15.50 -19.75 -44.85
N LEU A 3 16.37 -20.24 -45.75
CA LEU A 3 17.50 -19.48 -46.24
C LEU A 3 17.12 -18.24 -47.06
N ALA A 4 15.94 -18.23 -47.67
CA ALA A 4 15.40 -17.04 -48.34
C ALA A 4 15.21 -15.86 -47.39
N PHE A 5 14.94 -16.14 -46.13
CA PHE A 5 14.83 -15.16 -45.08
C PHE A 5 16.15 -14.43 -44.80
N LEU A 6 17.25 -15.15 -44.85
CA LEU A 6 18.58 -14.58 -44.60
C LEU A 6 19.06 -13.69 -45.74
N LYS A 7 18.53 -13.88 -46.95
CA LYS A 7 18.85 -13.06 -48.10
C LYS A 7 18.09 -11.75 -48.15
N ASP A 8 16.93 -11.70 -47.54
CA ASP A 8 16.14 -10.48 -47.46
C ASP A 8 16.53 -9.70 -46.18
N GLN A 9 17.39 -8.72 -46.36
CA GLN A 9 17.90 -7.90 -45.27
C GLN A 9 16.80 -7.15 -44.49
N ARG A 10 15.70 -6.77 -45.16
CA ARG A 10 14.59 -6.11 -44.53
C ARG A 10 13.83 -7.05 -43.59
N GLY A 11 13.50 -8.24 -44.08
CA GLY A 11 12.85 -9.28 -43.30
C GLY A 11 13.72 -9.75 -42.14
N SER A 12 15.03 -9.92 -42.40
CA SER A 12 15.99 -10.36 -41.40
C SER A 12 16.13 -9.36 -40.28
N ALA A 13 16.23 -8.06 -40.55
CA ALA A 13 16.34 -7.02 -39.53
C ALA A 13 15.09 -6.93 -38.64
N SER A 14 13.91 -7.04 -39.25
CA SER A 14 12.65 -7.01 -38.49
C SER A 14 12.51 -8.23 -37.58
N ILE A 15 12.89 -9.41 -38.07
CA ILE A 15 12.82 -10.65 -37.29
C ILE A 15 13.85 -10.66 -36.18
N GLU A 16 15.07 -10.21 -36.42
CA GLU A 16 16.09 -10.08 -35.39
C GLU A 16 15.65 -9.14 -34.29
N PHE A 17 15.03 -8.02 -34.65
CA PHE A 17 14.49 -7.07 -33.68
C PHE A 17 13.43 -7.73 -32.81
N VAL A 18 12.49 -8.45 -33.41
CA VAL A 18 11.41 -9.14 -32.66
C VAL A 18 11.97 -10.22 -31.75
N ILE A 19 12.93 -11.02 -32.23
CA ILE A 19 13.57 -12.08 -31.45
C ILE A 19 14.32 -11.53 -30.25
N LEU A 20 14.93 -10.35 -30.36
CA LEU A 20 15.62 -9.70 -29.27
C LEU A 20 14.65 -8.96 -28.34
N ALA A 21 13.61 -8.35 -28.90
CA ALA A 21 12.66 -7.54 -28.15
C ALA A 21 11.78 -8.38 -27.23
N ILE A 22 11.28 -9.52 -27.70
CA ILE A 22 10.38 -10.38 -26.92
C ILE A 22 11.03 -10.86 -25.63
N PRO A 23 12.23 -11.49 -25.66
CA PRO A 23 12.86 -11.94 -24.40
C PRO A 23 13.26 -10.80 -23.45
N LEU A 24 13.41 -9.59 -23.98
CA LEU A 24 13.74 -8.41 -23.18
C LEU A 24 12.50 -7.79 -22.55
N PHE A 25 11.43 -7.65 -23.33
CA PHE A 25 10.22 -6.95 -22.88
C PHE A 25 9.33 -7.80 -21.99
N ILE A 26 9.26 -9.11 -22.18
CA ILE A 26 8.40 -9.97 -21.36
C ILE A 26 8.82 -9.94 -19.88
N PRO A 27 10.09 -10.18 -19.52
CA PRO A 27 10.50 -10.06 -18.10
C PRO A 27 10.33 -8.67 -17.54
N LEU A 28 10.62 -7.65 -18.34
CA LEU A 28 10.45 -6.25 -17.94
C LEU A 28 8.98 -5.93 -17.64
N PHE A 29 8.09 -6.37 -18.51
CA PHE A 29 6.65 -6.16 -18.37
C PHE A 29 6.12 -6.87 -17.12
N LEU A 30 6.52 -8.11 -16.87
CA LEU A 30 6.15 -8.84 -15.67
C LEU A 30 6.67 -8.16 -14.40
N TYR A 31 7.89 -7.66 -14.43
CA TYR A 31 8.48 -6.91 -13.32
C TYR A 31 7.69 -5.63 -13.03
N MET A 32 7.36 -4.87 -14.07
CA MET A 32 6.59 -3.63 -13.93
C MET A 32 5.20 -3.88 -13.37
N ASN A 33 4.53 -4.94 -13.79
CA ASN A 33 3.23 -5.31 -13.24
C ASN A 33 3.31 -5.66 -11.75
N THR A 34 4.31 -6.42 -11.35
CA THR A 34 4.52 -6.78 -9.95
C THR A 34 4.81 -5.54 -9.10
N PHE A 35 5.67 -4.66 -9.58
CA PHE A 35 6.00 -3.41 -8.91
C PHE A 35 4.78 -2.50 -8.77
N SER A 36 3.98 -2.35 -9.82
CA SER A 36 2.77 -1.54 -9.81
C SER A 36 1.75 -2.06 -8.79
N SER A 37 1.56 -3.38 -8.72
CA SER A 37 0.66 -4.01 -7.75
C SER A 37 1.07 -3.73 -6.31
N VAL A 38 2.35 -3.84 -5.98
CA VAL A 38 2.88 -3.54 -4.64
C VAL A 38 2.71 -2.06 -4.33
N SER A 39 2.97 -1.18 -5.29
CA SER A 39 2.81 0.26 -5.12
C SER A 39 1.36 0.65 -4.86
N ASP A 40 0.40 0.04 -5.55
CA ASP A 40 -1.02 0.27 -5.36
C ASP A 40 -1.48 -0.15 -3.95
N ASP A 41 -1.05 -1.31 -3.50
CA ASP A 41 -1.37 -1.80 -2.15
C ASP A 41 -0.79 -0.87 -1.07
N GLN A 42 0.41 -0.38 -1.28
CA GLN A 42 1.06 0.56 -0.37
C GLN A 42 0.28 1.88 -0.28
N GLU A 43 -0.18 2.41 -1.39
CA GLU A 43 -0.98 3.64 -1.42
C GLU A 43 -2.35 3.45 -0.74
N ARG A 44 -3.00 2.32 -0.98
CA ARG A 44 -4.26 1.99 -0.29
C ARG A 44 -4.06 1.91 1.21
N LEU A 45 -3.00 1.23 1.64
CA LEU A 45 -2.69 1.09 3.05
C LEU A 45 -2.34 2.44 3.69
N ARG A 46 -1.64 3.31 2.97
CA ARG A 46 -1.31 4.65 3.42
C ARG A 46 -2.56 5.50 3.62
N THR A 47 -3.49 5.45 2.69
CA THR A 47 -4.78 6.13 2.81
C THR A 47 -5.53 5.63 4.04
N LEU A 48 -5.56 4.33 4.25
CA LEU A 48 -6.21 3.71 5.39
C LEU A 48 -5.58 4.15 6.71
N ALA A 49 -4.26 4.23 6.77
CA ALA A 49 -3.54 4.69 7.94
C ALA A 49 -3.88 6.15 8.28
N ARG A 50 -3.94 7.01 7.28
CA ARG A 50 -4.32 8.41 7.47
C ARG A 50 -5.73 8.57 8.00
N GLU A 51 -6.67 7.84 7.43
CA GLU A 51 -8.06 7.90 7.87
C GLU A 51 -8.23 7.34 9.28
N SER A 52 -7.55 6.26 9.61
CA SER A 52 -7.64 5.66 10.93
C SER A 52 -7.04 6.56 12.02
N VAL A 53 -5.89 7.20 11.76
CA VAL A 53 -5.28 8.11 12.73
C VAL A 53 -6.11 9.38 12.91
N ARG A 54 -6.71 9.88 11.85
CA ARG A 54 -7.60 11.03 11.93
C ARG A 54 -8.83 10.71 12.77
N ALA A 55 -9.43 9.55 12.56
CA ALA A 55 -10.56 9.08 13.36
C ALA A 55 -10.17 8.93 14.84
N PHE A 56 -8.95 8.44 15.08
CA PHE A 56 -8.44 8.29 16.45
C PHE A 56 -8.35 9.63 17.18
N VAL A 57 -7.70 10.63 16.59
CA VAL A 57 -7.45 11.91 17.24
C VAL A 57 -8.71 12.76 17.44
N THR A 58 -9.77 12.50 16.68
CA THR A 58 -11.05 13.20 16.81
C THR A 58 -12.02 12.52 17.77
N SER A 59 -11.64 11.40 18.38
CA SER A 59 -12.46 10.66 19.33
C SER A 59 -12.47 11.33 20.70
N ALA A 60 -13.52 11.06 21.48
CA ALA A 60 -13.71 11.70 22.77
C ALA A 60 -12.78 11.16 23.86
N ASN A 61 -12.43 9.89 23.80
CA ASN A 61 -11.55 9.23 24.77
C ASN A 61 -10.83 8.05 24.13
N ASP A 62 -9.87 7.46 24.85
CA ASP A 62 -9.06 6.36 24.35
C ASP A 62 -9.87 5.13 23.95
N GLY A 63 -10.84 4.72 24.77
CA GLY A 63 -11.67 3.55 24.50
C GLY A 63 -12.41 3.67 23.17
N ILE A 64 -13.03 4.82 22.95
CA ILE A 64 -13.71 5.13 21.68
C ILE A 64 -12.70 5.23 20.56
N ALA A 65 -11.55 5.85 20.79
CA ALA A 65 -10.51 6.03 19.78
C ALA A 65 -9.99 4.70 19.23
N PHE A 66 -9.69 3.73 20.08
CA PHE A 66 -9.24 2.41 19.66
C PHE A 66 -10.32 1.66 18.88
N GLU A 67 -11.56 1.75 19.34
CA GLU A 67 -12.69 1.08 18.68
C GLU A 67 -12.97 1.69 17.30
N VAL A 68 -13.03 3.01 17.21
CA VAL A 68 -13.31 3.72 15.95
C VAL A 68 -12.18 3.50 14.94
N SER A 69 -10.93 3.59 15.37
CA SER A 69 -9.80 3.38 14.46
C SER A 69 -9.77 1.95 13.93
N ARG A 70 -10.08 0.97 14.76
CA ARG A 70 -10.20 -0.41 14.32
C ARG A 70 -11.31 -0.59 13.30
N SER A 71 -12.47 0.02 13.54
CA SER A 71 -13.60 -0.02 12.59
C SER A 71 -13.22 0.61 11.24
N VAL A 72 -12.50 1.73 11.27
CA VAL A 72 -12.01 2.39 10.05
C VAL A 72 -11.07 1.46 9.28
N ILE A 73 -10.16 0.78 9.97
CA ILE A 73 -9.23 -0.15 9.32
C ILE A 73 -9.97 -1.31 8.67
N VAL A 74 -10.92 -1.92 9.36
CA VAL A 74 -11.67 -3.07 8.86
C VAL A 74 -12.61 -2.67 7.71
N GLU A 75 -13.49 -1.71 7.94
CA GLU A 75 -14.48 -1.30 6.94
C GLU A 75 -13.82 -0.56 5.77
N GLY A 76 -12.89 0.33 6.05
CA GLY A 76 -12.14 1.03 5.03
C GLY A 76 -11.28 0.10 4.21
N GLY A 77 -10.69 -0.90 4.84
CA GLY A 77 -9.90 -1.92 4.14
C GLY A 77 -10.74 -2.71 3.14
N ARG A 78 -11.96 -3.08 3.51
CA ARG A 78 -12.88 -3.74 2.59
C ARG A 78 -13.25 -2.85 1.41
N LEU A 79 -13.52 -1.59 1.66
CA LEU A 79 -13.83 -0.62 0.60
C LEU A 79 -12.66 -0.41 -0.36
N LEU A 80 -11.45 -0.53 0.13
CA LEU A 80 -10.23 -0.38 -0.68
C LEU A 80 -9.82 -1.68 -1.39
N GLY A 81 -10.55 -2.77 -1.20
CA GLY A 81 -10.33 -4.02 -1.91
C GLY A 81 -9.57 -5.11 -1.17
N PHE A 82 -9.29 -4.93 0.12
CA PHE A 82 -8.73 -6.00 0.95
C PHE A 82 -9.84 -6.98 1.34
N GLU A 83 -9.62 -8.26 1.11
CA GLU A 83 -10.64 -9.29 1.35
C GLU A 83 -10.89 -9.53 2.84
N ASN A 84 -9.82 -9.67 3.62
CA ASN A 84 -9.87 -9.92 5.06
C ASN A 84 -9.00 -8.93 5.82
N PRO A 85 -9.38 -7.63 5.90
CA PRO A 85 -8.55 -6.65 6.59
C PRO A 85 -8.22 -7.00 8.03
N GLU A 86 -9.12 -7.67 8.72
CA GLU A 86 -8.95 -8.09 10.12
C GLU A 86 -7.75 -9.02 10.31
N ASN A 87 -7.49 -9.88 9.32
CA ASN A 87 -6.43 -10.88 9.37
C ASN A 87 -5.19 -10.47 8.58
N GLU A 88 -5.38 -9.71 7.50
CA GLU A 88 -4.30 -9.31 6.60
C GLU A 88 -3.52 -8.11 7.11
N ILE A 89 -4.21 -7.15 7.73
CA ILE A 89 -3.63 -5.89 8.15
C ILE A 89 -3.38 -5.93 9.66
N GLN A 90 -2.11 -5.78 10.03
CA GLN A 90 -1.71 -5.59 11.42
C GLN A 90 -1.58 -4.11 11.72
N SER A 91 -2.07 -3.69 12.88
CA SER A 91 -2.01 -2.29 13.28
C SER A 91 -1.28 -2.14 14.60
N GLN A 92 -0.51 -1.07 14.72
CA GLN A 92 0.16 -0.67 15.94
C GLN A 92 -0.08 0.81 16.17
N ILE A 93 -0.49 1.16 17.37
CA ILE A 93 -0.79 2.54 17.75
C ILE A 93 0.17 2.94 18.87
N ILE A 94 0.90 4.02 18.65
CA ILE A 94 1.84 4.58 19.61
C ILE A 94 1.39 6.00 19.93
N CYS A 95 1.29 6.31 21.21
CA CYS A 95 0.88 7.62 21.72
C CYS A 95 2.03 8.23 22.50
N SER A 96 2.27 9.52 22.32
CA SER A 96 3.34 10.23 23.03
C SER A 96 2.97 10.51 24.49
N GLN A 97 1.69 10.50 24.83
CA GLN A 97 1.18 10.77 26.16
C GLN A 97 0.18 9.71 26.60
N SER A 98 -0.02 9.60 27.89
CA SER A 98 -1.05 8.73 28.48
C SER A 98 -1.97 9.59 29.36
N PRO A 99 -3.29 9.62 29.09
CA PRO A 99 -3.99 8.90 28.03
C PRO A 99 -3.62 9.40 26.62
N CYS A 100 -3.89 8.58 25.60
CA CYS A 100 -3.56 8.92 24.21
C CYS A 100 -4.29 10.18 23.74
N ILE A 101 -5.55 10.32 24.09
CA ILE A 101 -6.34 11.52 23.82
C ILE A 101 -6.03 12.55 24.91
N SER A 102 -4.96 13.27 24.70
CA SER A 102 -4.49 14.36 25.57
C SER A 102 -4.11 15.54 24.69
N PRO A 103 -4.17 16.79 25.21
CA PRO A 103 -3.78 17.95 24.42
C PRO A 103 -2.36 17.80 23.84
N ASP A 104 -2.20 18.10 22.56
CA ASP A 104 -0.94 18.02 21.82
C ASP A 104 -0.29 16.63 21.78
N SER A 105 -1.03 15.57 22.09
CA SER A 105 -0.51 14.21 21.98
C SER A 105 -0.27 13.83 20.53
N GLU A 106 0.89 13.25 20.26
CA GLU A 106 1.23 12.70 18.94
C GLU A 106 0.78 11.25 18.87
N ILE A 107 -0.01 10.94 17.85
CA ILE A 107 -0.52 9.59 17.62
C ILE A 107 0.08 9.09 16.32
N VAL A 108 0.74 7.94 16.40
CA VAL A 108 1.31 7.26 15.23
C VAL A 108 0.59 5.94 15.07
N ILE A 109 -0.04 5.74 13.92
CA ILE A 109 -0.63 4.45 13.56
C ILE A 109 0.21 3.85 12.45
N THR A 110 0.71 2.64 12.68
CA THR A 110 1.47 1.87 11.71
C THR A 110 0.63 0.69 11.27
N LEU A 111 0.39 0.59 9.97
CA LEU A 111 -0.30 -0.53 9.36
C LEU A 111 0.69 -1.34 8.53
N SER A 112 0.61 -2.66 8.64
CA SER A 112 1.50 -3.55 7.92
C SER A 112 0.75 -4.74 7.36
N ILE A 113 1.20 -5.22 6.21
CA ILE A 113 0.77 -6.48 5.61
C ILE A 113 2.01 -7.37 5.55
N PRO A 114 2.21 -8.24 6.59
CA PRO A 114 3.45 -9.02 6.67
C PRO A 114 3.68 -9.94 5.48
N GLU A 115 2.62 -10.49 4.90
CA GLU A 115 2.72 -11.39 3.75
C GLU A 115 3.29 -10.71 2.51
N ARG A 116 3.11 -9.40 2.38
CA ARG A 116 3.58 -8.61 1.24
C ARG A 116 4.76 -7.71 1.57
N PHE A 117 5.25 -7.75 2.78
CA PHE A 117 6.34 -6.91 3.29
C PHE A 117 6.08 -5.42 3.11
N ILE A 118 4.82 -5.00 3.28
CA ILE A 118 4.41 -3.60 3.17
C ILE A 118 4.13 -3.06 4.57
N GLN A 119 4.65 -1.87 4.84
CA GLN A 119 4.42 -1.16 6.09
C GLN A 119 4.30 0.33 5.81
N VAL A 120 3.28 0.96 6.39
CA VAL A 120 3.04 2.39 6.29
C VAL A 120 2.73 2.95 7.66
N SER A 121 3.05 4.24 7.88
CA SER A 121 2.74 4.94 9.11
C SER A 121 2.08 6.26 8.80
N ALA A 122 1.17 6.68 9.68
CA ALA A 122 0.56 8.00 9.62
C ALA A 122 0.62 8.63 11.00
N ILE A 123 0.85 9.93 11.04
CA ILE A 123 1.01 10.71 12.25
C ILE A 123 -0.03 11.81 12.27
N GLU A 124 -0.67 12.00 13.43
CA GLU A 124 -1.61 13.09 13.66
C GLU A 124 -1.49 13.55 15.11
N TYR A 125 -1.92 14.76 15.36
CA TYR A 125 -1.86 15.35 16.70
C TYR A 125 -3.27 15.62 17.23
N VAL A 126 -3.45 15.35 18.51
CA VAL A 126 -4.68 15.74 19.22
C VAL A 126 -4.66 17.25 19.36
N THR A 127 -5.83 17.89 19.23
CA THR A 127 -5.94 19.35 19.36
C THR A 127 -5.47 19.86 20.73
N PRO A 128 -4.87 21.08 20.81
CA PRO A 128 -4.40 21.61 22.10
C PRO A 128 -5.47 21.81 23.15
N TRP A 129 -6.71 21.93 22.76
CA TRP A 129 -7.86 22.17 23.67
C TRP A 129 -8.74 20.94 23.82
N ALA A 130 -8.23 19.77 23.54
CA ALA A 130 -8.97 18.51 23.70
C ALA A 130 -9.12 18.10 25.19
#